data_419f59694c4c4d7eb39ec6243374520b
#
_entry.id   419f59694c4c4d7eb39ec6243374520b
#
_cell.length_a   1.000
_cell.length_b   1.000
_cell.length_c   1.000
_cell.angle_alpha   90.00
_cell.angle_beta   90.00
_cell.angle_gamma   90.00
#
_symmetry.space_group_name_H-M   'P 1'
#
loop_
_entity.id
_entity.type
_entity.pdbx_description
1 polymer ?
#
loop_
_entity_poly.entity_id
_entity_poly.type
_entity_poly.pdbx_seq_one_letter_code
_entity_poly.pdbx_strand_id
1 'polypeptide(L)'
;IKDEAGFDKVRQSFLNKAMRACFYFLSVQTKFESYEVLYNKYKNEVFKEWNYPEDKEFYYNEKDYNRYQRMKESTAIEFMVCEYQGAINEVRKLKNSRYQLRLKNDRLKDKNDRLREKNEKLKIAKENLKAQVSRLKARIAEIENSTSFKIGKAITYLPGLIKKAIKGKK
;
A
#
# COMPACT_ATOMS: atom_id res chain seq x y z
N ILE A 1 39.30 -28.90 -7.53
CA ILE A 1 37.86 -29.12 -7.27
C ILE A 1 37.20 -27.85 -7.73
N LYS A 2 36.76 -27.81 -8.99
CA LYS A 2 35.97 -26.70 -9.52
C LYS A 2 34.59 -26.76 -8.84
N ASP A 3 34.10 -25.60 -8.47
CA ASP A 3 32.86 -25.35 -7.74
C ASP A 3 31.64 -26.00 -8.43
N GLU A 4 31.39 -27.29 -8.18
CA GLU A 4 30.25 -28.06 -8.72
C GLU A 4 28.92 -27.39 -8.31
N ALA A 5 28.85 -26.85 -7.09
CA ALA A 5 27.66 -26.14 -6.60
C ALA A 5 27.40 -24.84 -7.39
N GLY A 6 28.45 -24.16 -7.86
CA GLY A 6 28.32 -23.00 -8.74
C GLY A 6 27.81 -23.39 -10.13
N PHE A 7 28.29 -24.49 -10.67
CA PHE A 7 27.85 -25.00 -11.96
C PHE A 7 26.37 -25.42 -11.92
N ASP A 8 25.92 -26.12 -10.88
CA ASP A 8 24.53 -26.54 -10.72
C ASP A 8 23.56 -25.35 -10.62
N LYS A 9 23.92 -24.30 -9.89
CA LYS A 9 23.14 -23.06 -9.83
C LYS A 9 23.02 -22.36 -11.19
N VAL A 10 24.11 -22.31 -11.94
CA VAL A 10 24.09 -21.72 -13.30
C VAL A 10 23.21 -22.56 -14.21
N ARG A 11 23.36 -23.89 -14.18
CA ARG A 11 22.53 -24.84 -14.95
C ARG A 11 21.05 -24.68 -14.58
N GLN A 12 20.73 -24.64 -13.30
CA GLN A 12 19.36 -24.44 -12.81
C GLN A 12 18.76 -23.13 -13.33
N SER A 13 19.53 -22.03 -13.22
CA SER A 13 19.09 -20.72 -13.70
C SER A 13 18.84 -20.71 -15.21
N PHE A 14 19.75 -21.31 -15.97
CA PHE A 14 19.62 -21.39 -17.44
C PHE A 14 18.38 -22.21 -17.83
N LEU A 15 18.22 -23.42 -17.32
CA LEU A 15 17.10 -24.29 -17.66
C LEU A 15 15.75 -23.68 -17.29
N ASN A 16 15.62 -23.06 -16.10
CA ASN A 16 14.38 -22.39 -15.72
C ASN A 16 14.02 -21.20 -16.64
N LYS A 17 15.01 -20.41 -17.04
CA LYS A 17 14.80 -19.31 -18.01
C LYS A 17 14.43 -19.84 -19.38
N ALA A 18 15.11 -20.87 -19.85
CA ALA A 18 14.84 -21.48 -21.16
C ALA A 18 13.43 -22.08 -21.21
N MET A 19 13.02 -22.81 -20.16
CA MET A 19 11.65 -23.32 -20.07
C MET A 19 10.59 -22.22 -20.11
N ARG A 20 10.80 -21.12 -19.37
CA ARG A 20 9.89 -19.96 -19.42
C ARG A 20 9.83 -19.34 -20.80
N ALA A 21 10.96 -19.26 -21.52
CA ALA A 21 10.99 -18.80 -22.89
C ALA A 21 10.19 -19.71 -23.82
N CYS A 22 10.32 -21.04 -23.70
CA CYS A 22 9.49 -21.99 -24.45
C CYS A 22 8.00 -21.78 -24.20
N PHE A 23 7.58 -21.64 -22.95
CA PHE A 23 6.19 -21.36 -22.62
C PHE A 23 5.70 -19.99 -23.12
N TYR A 24 6.57 -18.98 -23.10
CA TYR A 24 6.25 -17.68 -23.70
C TYR A 24 6.02 -17.81 -25.22
N PHE A 25 6.92 -18.49 -25.95
CA PHE A 25 6.77 -18.69 -27.38
C PHE A 25 5.51 -19.50 -27.74
N LEU A 26 5.12 -20.47 -26.92
CA LEU A 26 3.82 -21.14 -27.08
C LEU A 26 2.64 -20.17 -26.91
N SER A 27 2.70 -19.29 -25.90
CA SER A 27 1.60 -18.38 -25.58
C SER A 27 1.33 -17.32 -26.63
N VAL A 28 2.30 -17.00 -27.48
CA VAL A 28 2.17 -16.00 -28.56
C VAL A 28 1.75 -16.61 -29.90
N GLN A 29 1.63 -17.93 -29.99
CA GLN A 29 1.14 -18.57 -31.22
C GLN A 29 -0.35 -18.29 -31.43
N THR A 30 -0.70 -17.81 -32.60
CA THR A 30 -2.07 -17.46 -32.98
C THR A 30 -2.77 -18.56 -33.80
N LYS A 31 -1.98 -19.47 -34.38
CA LYS A 31 -2.47 -20.60 -35.18
C LYS A 31 -2.22 -21.89 -34.42
N PHE A 32 -3.21 -22.76 -34.36
CA PHE A 32 -3.11 -24.01 -33.63
C PHE A 32 -2.04 -24.93 -34.23
N GLU A 33 -1.92 -25.01 -35.52
CA GLU A 33 -0.92 -25.85 -36.22
C GLU A 33 0.52 -25.45 -35.80
N SER A 34 0.80 -24.15 -35.73
CA SER A 34 2.11 -23.63 -35.26
C SER A 34 2.34 -23.93 -33.80
N TYR A 35 1.28 -23.81 -32.98
CA TYR A 35 1.32 -24.13 -31.55
C TYR A 35 1.62 -25.61 -31.33
N GLU A 36 0.92 -26.51 -32.02
CA GLU A 36 1.08 -27.95 -31.90
C GLU A 36 2.48 -28.41 -32.30
N VAL A 37 3.01 -27.90 -33.39
CA VAL A 37 4.38 -28.18 -33.85
C VAL A 37 5.41 -27.78 -32.79
N LEU A 38 5.32 -26.55 -32.26
CA LEU A 38 6.22 -26.06 -31.20
C LEU A 38 6.04 -26.84 -29.89
N TYR A 39 4.81 -27.12 -29.51
CA TYR A 39 4.51 -27.91 -28.31
C TYR A 39 5.18 -29.28 -28.35
N ASN A 40 5.00 -30.01 -29.48
CA ASN A 40 5.57 -31.32 -29.66
C ASN A 40 7.11 -31.28 -29.70
N LYS A 41 7.69 -30.25 -30.32
CA LYS A 41 9.13 -30.04 -30.32
C LYS A 41 9.67 -29.79 -28.89
N TYR A 42 9.04 -28.91 -28.12
CA TYR A 42 9.46 -28.65 -26.74
C TYR A 42 9.31 -29.88 -25.85
N LYS A 43 8.16 -30.56 -25.93
CA LYS A 43 7.88 -31.75 -25.11
C LYS A 43 8.81 -32.91 -25.45
N ASN A 44 8.98 -33.21 -26.73
CA ASN A 44 9.62 -34.47 -27.16
C ASN A 44 11.11 -34.34 -27.45
N GLU A 45 11.60 -33.14 -27.76
CA GLU A 45 13.01 -32.88 -28.07
C GLU A 45 13.65 -32.06 -26.95
N VAL A 46 13.32 -30.78 -26.82
CA VAL A 46 14.05 -29.85 -25.97
C VAL A 46 14.06 -30.28 -24.49
N PHE A 47 12.93 -30.62 -23.93
CA PHE A 47 12.87 -30.98 -22.51
C PHE A 47 13.47 -32.35 -22.22
N LYS A 48 13.46 -33.27 -23.16
CA LYS A 48 14.16 -34.56 -23.03
C LYS A 48 15.67 -34.41 -23.18
N GLU A 49 16.13 -33.71 -24.21
CA GLU A 49 17.57 -33.50 -24.44
C GLU A 49 18.24 -32.74 -23.29
N TRP A 50 17.55 -31.75 -22.75
CA TRP A 50 18.08 -30.95 -21.66
C TRP A 50 17.92 -31.60 -20.29
N ASN A 51 17.32 -32.76 -20.21
CA ASN A 51 17.15 -33.56 -19.01
C ASN A 51 16.66 -32.74 -17.80
N TYR A 52 15.45 -32.19 -17.94
CA TYR A 52 14.83 -31.40 -16.86
C TYR A 52 14.54 -32.27 -15.66
N PRO A 53 14.97 -31.88 -14.45
CA PRO A 53 14.76 -32.65 -13.24
C PRO A 53 13.29 -32.81 -12.85
N GLU A 54 12.98 -33.95 -12.21
CA GLU A 54 11.67 -34.23 -11.63
C GLU A 54 11.48 -33.52 -10.26
N ASP A 55 12.58 -33.04 -9.67
CA ASP A 55 12.56 -32.40 -8.37
C ASP A 55 11.92 -31.01 -8.44
N LYS A 56 10.87 -30.80 -7.63
CA LYS A 56 10.13 -29.54 -7.53
C LYS A 56 11.02 -28.37 -7.08
N GLU A 57 12.01 -28.62 -6.21
CA GLU A 57 12.92 -27.60 -5.69
C GLU A 57 13.87 -27.03 -6.76
N PHE A 58 14.04 -27.75 -7.86
CA PHE A 58 14.81 -27.28 -9.00
C PHE A 58 14.16 -26.06 -9.67
N TYR A 59 12.85 -25.92 -9.62
CA TYR A 59 12.11 -24.88 -10.32
C TYR A 59 12.03 -23.59 -9.48
N TYR A 60 11.99 -22.44 -10.14
CA TYR A 60 11.90 -21.14 -9.45
C TYR A 60 10.64 -20.96 -8.62
N ASN A 61 9.57 -21.65 -9.00
CA ASN A 61 8.32 -21.66 -8.25
C ASN A 61 7.47 -22.88 -8.63
N GLU A 62 6.52 -23.19 -7.79
CA GLU A 62 5.59 -24.29 -7.96
C GLU A 62 4.75 -24.21 -9.26
N LYS A 63 4.45 -22.97 -9.72
CA LYS A 63 3.69 -22.77 -10.96
C LYS A 63 4.47 -23.28 -12.17
N ASP A 64 5.78 -23.00 -12.24
CA ASP A 64 6.65 -23.46 -13.32
C ASP A 64 6.78 -25.00 -13.31
N TYR A 65 6.94 -25.61 -12.12
CA TYR A 65 6.96 -27.05 -11.97
C TYR A 65 5.66 -27.70 -12.44
N ASN A 66 4.53 -27.24 -11.94
CA ASN A 66 3.21 -27.80 -12.29
C ASN A 66 2.89 -27.62 -13.79
N ARG A 67 3.39 -26.57 -14.39
CA ARG A 67 3.24 -26.29 -15.84
C ARG A 67 4.06 -27.29 -16.66
N TYR A 68 5.28 -27.58 -16.22
CA TYR A 68 6.14 -28.57 -16.84
C TYR A 68 5.55 -29.99 -16.72
N GLN A 69 5.11 -30.40 -15.52
CA GLN A 69 4.47 -31.70 -15.33
C GLN A 69 3.23 -31.88 -16.21
N ARG A 70 2.39 -30.85 -16.26
CA ARG A 70 1.20 -30.84 -17.11
C ARG A 70 1.56 -31.03 -18.58
N MET A 71 2.61 -30.34 -19.05
CA MET A 71 3.07 -30.51 -20.42
C MET A 71 3.53 -31.94 -20.73
N LYS A 72 4.18 -32.61 -19.77
CA LYS A 72 4.57 -34.01 -19.91
C LYS A 72 3.38 -34.94 -20.12
N GLU A 73 2.28 -34.70 -19.41
CA GLU A 73 1.13 -35.60 -19.32
C GLU A 73 0.04 -35.30 -20.37
N SER A 74 -0.04 -34.08 -20.89
CA SER A 74 -1.13 -33.63 -21.76
C SER A 74 -0.76 -33.70 -23.25
N THR A 75 -1.79 -33.61 -24.07
CA THR A 75 -1.69 -33.26 -25.50
C THR A 75 -1.55 -31.75 -25.69
N ALA A 76 -1.21 -31.29 -26.90
CA ALA A 76 -1.12 -29.87 -27.22
C ALA A 76 -2.44 -29.13 -26.97
N ILE A 77 -3.56 -29.72 -27.33
CA ILE A 77 -4.91 -29.16 -27.11
C ILE A 77 -5.21 -29.04 -25.61
N GLU A 78 -5.04 -30.12 -24.86
CA GLU A 78 -5.33 -30.13 -23.43
C GLU A 78 -4.48 -29.12 -22.67
N PHE A 79 -3.19 -29.02 -23.00
CA PHE A 79 -2.30 -28.03 -22.40
C PHE A 79 -2.74 -26.59 -22.72
N MET A 80 -3.05 -26.31 -23.98
CA MET A 80 -3.53 -25.00 -24.43
C MET A 80 -4.83 -24.61 -23.74
N VAL A 81 -5.80 -25.53 -23.63
CA VAL A 81 -7.08 -25.28 -22.95
C VAL A 81 -6.85 -24.95 -21.46
N CYS A 82 -6.00 -25.71 -20.76
CA CYS A 82 -5.66 -25.43 -19.38
C CYS A 82 -5.01 -24.07 -19.17
N GLU A 83 -4.07 -23.68 -20.04
CA GLU A 83 -3.42 -22.36 -20.01
C GLU A 83 -4.44 -21.23 -20.27
N TYR A 84 -5.32 -21.41 -21.22
CA TYR A 84 -6.38 -20.43 -21.54
C TYR A 84 -7.37 -20.24 -20.39
N GLN A 85 -7.82 -21.35 -19.76
CA GLN A 85 -8.69 -21.29 -18.58
C GLN A 85 -7.99 -20.60 -17.39
N GLY A 86 -6.71 -20.88 -17.20
CA GLY A 86 -5.88 -20.20 -16.21
C GLY A 86 -5.85 -18.69 -16.43
N ALA A 87 -5.62 -18.25 -17.66
CA ALA A 87 -5.60 -16.83 -18.03
C ALA A 87 -6.98 -16.16 -17.81
N ILE A 88 -8.08 -16.82 -18.21
CA ILE A 88 -9.44 -16.31 -17.96
C ILE A 88 -9.68 -16.13 -16.46
N ASN A 89 -9.30 -17.08 -15.65
CA ASN A 89 -9.48 -17.00 -14.20
C ASN A 89 -8.65 -15.88 -13.56
N GLU A 90 -7.43 -15.65 -14.02
CA GLU A 90 -6.59 -14.53 -13.58
C GLU A 90 -7.23 -13.18 -13.98
N VAL A 91 -7.70 -13.03 -15.20
CA VAL A 91 -8.41 -11.82 -15.65
C VAL A 91 -9.65 -11.55 -14.81
N ARG A 92 -10.43 -12.61 -14.48
CA ARG A 92 -11.62 -12.49 -13.61
C ARG A 92 -11.23 -12.03 -12.20
N LYS A 93 -10.18 -12.58 -11.61
CA LYS A 93 -9.65 -12.16 -10.29
C LYS A 93 -9.20 -10.69 -10.32
N LEU A 94 -8.46 -10.29 -11.35
CA LEU A 94 -8.00 -8.90 -11.51
C LEU A 94 -9.17 -7.93 -11.67
N LYS A 95 -10.20 -8.27 -12.45
CA LYS A 95 -11.42 -7.46 -12.59
C LYS A 95 -12.13 -7.28 -11.23
N ASN A 96 -12.27 -8.34 -10.46
CA ASN A 96 -12.87 -8.28 -9.13
C ASN A 96 -12.04 -7.42 -8.17
N SER A 97 -10.72 -7.59 -8.14
CA SER A 97 -9.82 -6.78 -7.31
C SER A 97 -9.90 -5.30 -7.68
N ARG A 98 -9.92 -4.99 -8.99
CA ARG A 98 -10.10 -3.61 -9.48
C ARG A 98 -11.43 -3.00 -9.03
N TYR A 99 -12.50 -3.78 -9.07
CA TYR A 99 -13.81 -3.33 -8.59
C TYR A 99 -13.78 -3.01 -7.09
N GLN A 100 -13.21 -3.90 -6.26
CA GLN A 100 -13.07 -3.67 -4.82
C GLN A 100 -12.22 -2.44 -4.50
N LEU A 101 -11.14 -2.22 -5.24
CA LEU A 101 -10.30 -1.03 -5.09
C LEU A 101 -11.06 0.25 -5.44
N ARG A 102 -11.90 0.25 -6.48
CA ARG A 102 -12.76 1.40 -6.80
C ARG A 102 -13.71 1.72 -5.65
N LEU A 103 -14.46 0.72 -5.14
CA LEU A 103 -15.36 0.91 -4.00
C LEU A 103 -14.64 1.47 -2.77
N LYS A 104 -13.42 0.99 -2.49
CA LYS A 104 -12.60 1.51 -1.39
C LYS A 104 -12.19 2.96 -1.63
N ASN A 105 -11.82 3.30 -2.85
CA ASN A 105 -11.43 4.66 -3.21
C ASN A 105 -12.59 5.64 -3.07
N ASP A 106 -13.79 5.26 -3.51
CA ASP A 106 -15.00 6.08 -3.37
C ASP A 106 -15.31 6.34 -1.89
N ARG A 107 -15.26 5.30 -1.03
CA ARG A 107 -15.43 5.46 0.42
C ARG A 107 -14.38 6.38 1.05
N LEU A 108 -13.12 6.31 0.60
CA LEU A 108 -12.06 7.19 1.09
C LEU A 108 -12.28 8.63 0.62
N LYS A 109 -12.79 8.84 -0.58
CA LYS A 109 -13.15 10.16 -1.10
C LYS A 109 -14.26 10.79 -0.24
N ASP A 110 -15.36 10.07 -0.01
CA ASP A 110 -16.45 10.54 0.86
C ASP A 110 -15.96 10.90 2.28
N LYS A 111 -15.10 10.04 2.85
CA LYS A 111 -14.50 10.32 4.16
C LYS A 111 -13.64 11.58 4.15
N ASN A 112 -12.87 11.80 3.10
CA ASN A 112 -12.03 12.96 2.95
C ASN A 112 -12.86 14.25 2.82
N ASP A 113 -13.95 14.22 2.07
CA ASP A 113 -14.85 15.35 1.91
C ASP A 113 -15.53 15.72 3.26
N ARG A 114 -15.98 14.72 4.02
CA ARG A 114 -16.49 14.95 5.40
C ARG A 114 -15.44 15.53 6.35
N LEU A 115 -14.18 15.10 6.22
CA LEU A 115 -13.09 15.67 7.02
C LEU A 115 -12.77 17.11 6.63
N ARG A 116 -12.82 17.45 5.35
CA ARG A 116 -12.66 18.82 4.85
C ARG A 116 -13.76 19.72 5.41
N GLU A 117 -15.01 19.29 5.37
CA GLU A 117 -16.14 20.06 5.92
C GLU A 117 -15.97 20.30 7.44
N LYS A 118 -15.57 19.27 8.20
CA LYS A 118 -15.28 19.42 9.62
C LYS A 118 -14.14 20.41 9.89
N ASN A 119 -13.09 20.35 9.10
CA ASN A 119 -11.94 21.27 9.24
C ASN A 119 -12.35 22.71 8.99
N GLU A 120 -13.20 22.99 7.98
CA GLU A 120 -13.70 24.33 7.74
C GLU A 120 -14.58 24.84 8.90
N LYS A 121 -15.47 24.00 9.43
CA LYS A 121 -16.27 24.36 10.63
C LYS A 121 -15.38 24.67 11.83
N LEU A 122 -14.33 23.86 12.07
CA LEU A 122 -13.38 24.10 13.17
C LEU A 122 -12.57 25.39 12.95
N LYS A 123 -12.21 25.72 11.72
CA LYS A 123 -11.51 26.95 11.39
C LYS A 123 -12.36 28.19 11.69
N ILE A 124 -13.63 28.17 11.29
CA ILE A 124 -14.59 29.25 11.60
C ILE A 124 -14.77 29.38 13.12
N ALA A 125 -14.97 28.28 13.84
CA ALA A 125 -15.11 28.30 15.30
C ALA A 125 -13.86 28.87 15.99
N LYS A 126 -12.66 28.51 15.52
CA LYS A 126 -11.39 29.05 16.02
C LYS A 126 -11.28 30.56 15.83
N GLU A 127 -11.66 31.09 14.68
CA GLU A 127 -11.62 32.53 14.43
C GLU A 127 -12.65 33.28 15.28
N ASN A 128 -13.85 32.70 15.47
CA ASN A 128 -14.86 33.29 16.38
C ASN A 128 -14.36 33.35 17.84
N LEU A 129 -13.71 32.24 18.31
CA LEU A 129 -13.12 32.21 19.65
C LEU A 129 -11.99 33.26 19.80
N LYS A 130 -11.14 33.42 18.80
CA LYS A 130 -10.10 34.47 18.81
C LYS A 130 -10.72 35.86 18.93
N ALA A 131 -11.78 36.13 18.17
CA ALA A 131 -12.47 37.40 18.25
C ALA A 131 -13.10 37.66 19.64
N GLN A 132 -13.70 36.60 20.23
CA GLN A 132 -14.25 36.71 21.61
C GLN A 132 -13.14 36.97 22.64
N VAL A 133 -12.02 36.23 22.57
CA VAL A 133 -10.86 36.45 23.44
C VAL A 133 -10.32 37.88 23.30
N SER A 134 -10.25 38.40 22.08
CA SER A 134 -9.81 39.77 21.83
C SER A 134 -10.75 40.80 22.48
N ARG A 135 -12.08 40.63 22.33
CA ARG A 135 -13.10 41.49 22.97
C ARG A 135 -13.02 41.43 24.50
N LEU A 136 -12.85 40.26 25.06
CA LEU A 136 -12.72 40.10 26.53
C LEU A 136 -11.44 40.76 27.05
N LYS A 137 -10.33 40.64 26.35
CA LYS A 137 -9.08 41.34 26.72
C LYS A 137 -9.24 42.85 26.69
N ALA A 138 -9.89 43.39 25.66
CA ALA A 138 -10.18 44.84 25.59
C ALA A 138 -11.05 45.29 26.79
N ARG A 139 -12.09 44.53 27.12
CA ARG A 139 -12.98 44.84 28.25
C ARG A 139 -12.28 44.76 29.61
N ILE A 140 -11.36 43.78 29.78
CA ILE A 140 -10.51 43.70 30.98
C ILE A 140 -9.64 44.97 31.07
N ALA A 141 -8.99 45.37 29.99
CA ALA A 141 -8.17 46.57 29.96
C ALA A 141 -8.98 47.83 30.26
N GLU A 142 -10.22 47.95 29.78
CA GLU A 142 -11.13 49.07 30.11
C GLU A 142 -11.47 49.07 31.61
N ILE A 143 -11.79 47.92 32.22
CA ILE A 143 -12.06 47.79 33.66
C ILE A 143 -10.83 48.16 34.46
N GLU A 144 -9.65 47.64 34.14
CA GLU A 144 -8.39 47.93 34.81
C GLU A 144 -8.01 49.42 34.76
N ASN A 145 -8.35 50.07 33.67
CA ASN A 145 -8.13 51.52 33.51
C ASN A 145 -9.19 52.40 34.12
N SER A 146 -10.32 51.83 34.50
CA SER A 146 -11.42 52.61 35.15
C SER A 146 -10.99 53.19 36.50
N THR A 147 -11.50 54.39 36.76
CA THR A 147 -11.23 55.09 38.03
C THR A 147 -11.66 54.27 39.23
N SER A 148 -12.82 53.59 39.13
CA SER A 148 -13.36 52.74 40.22
C SER A 148 -12.43 51.59 40.54
N PHE A 149 -11.84 50.90 39.53
CA PHE A 149 -10.91 49.80 39.75
C PHE A 149 -9.59 50.29 40.36
N LYS A 150 -9.09 51.45 39.92
CA LYS A 150 -7.86 52.03 40.46
C LYS A 150 -8.06 52.47 41.92
N ILE A 151 -9.19 53.04 42.26
CA ILE A 151 -9.55 53.40 43.61
C ILE A 151 -9.70 52.13 44.48
N GLY A 152 -10.42 51.11 44.02
CA GLY A 152 -10.60 49.84 44.72
C GLY A 152 -9.27 49.18 45.03
N LYS A 153 -8.35 49.15 44.06
CA LYS A 153 -7.00 48.58 44.21
C LYS A 153 -6.16 49.40 45.22
N ALA A 154 -6.27 50.73 45.21
CA ALA A 154 -5.61 51.57 46.20
C ALA A 154 -6.12 51.32 47.63
N ILE A 155 -7.45 51.20 47.82
CA ILE A 155 -8.08 50.93 49.10
C ILE A 155 -7.68 49.54 49.64
N THR A 156 -7.60 48.50 48.79
CA THR A 156 -7.20 47.15 49.19
C THR A 156 -5.70 47.00 49.47
N TYR A 157 -4.88 47.89 48.87
CA TYR A 157 -3.42 47.85 49.05
C TYR A 157 -2.98 48.55 50.36
N LEU A 158 -3.73 49.61 50.77
CA LEU A 158 -3.46 50.37 52.00
C LEU A 158 -3.38 49.51 53.30
N PRO A 159 -4.32 48.58 53.58
CA PRO A 159 -4.22 47.74 54.76
C PRO A 159 -2.98 46.84 54.74
N GLY A 160 -2.52 46.40 53.57
CA GLY A 160 -1.30 45.61 53.42
C GLY A 160 -0.02 46.40 53.76
N LEU A 161 0.03 47.66 53.38
CA LEU A 161 1.13 48.59 53.73
C LEU A 161 1.14 48.93 55.19
N ILE A 162 -0.03 49.21 55.80
CA ILE A 162 -0.17 49.45 57.23
C ILE A 162 0.28 48.23 58.02
N LYS A 163 -0.12 47.03 57.63
CA LYS A 163 0.29 45.78 58.27
C LYS A 163 1.80 45.52 58.20
N LYS A 164 2.45 45.92 57.07
CA LYS A 164 3.90 45.87 56.92
C LYS A 164 4.63 46.90 57.77
N ALA A 165 4.09 48.10 57.85
CA ALA A 165 4.66 49.17 58.66
C ALA A 165 4.60 48.90 60.15
N ILE A 166 3.53 48.21 60.61
CA ILE A 166 3.37 47.81 62.03
C ILE A 166 4.29 46.64 62.38
N LYS A 167 4.50 45.67 61.43
CA LYS A 167 5.42 44.54 61.66
C LYS A 167 6.93 44.92 61.55
N GLY A 168 7.26 45.99 60.88
CA GLY A 168 8.66 46.45 60.73
C GLY A 168 9.15 47.36 61.87
N LYS A 169 8.33 47.58 62.93
CA LYS A 169 8.69 48.34 64.12
C LYS A 169 8.78 47.45 65.45
N LYS A 170 9.09 46.17 65.28
CA LYS A 170 9.49 45.30 66.37
C LYS A 170 10.93 44.88 66.26
#